data_989e346d59288f5d337765a04e20917b
#
_entry.id   989e346d59288f5d337765a04e20917b
#
_cell.length_a   1.000
_cell.length_b   1.000
_cell.length_c   1.000
_cell.angle_alpha   90.00
_cell.angle_beta   90.00
_cell.angle_gamma   90.00
#
_symmetry.space_group_name_H-M   'P 1'
#
loop_
_entity.id
_entity.type
_entity.pdbx_description
1 polymer ?
#
loop_
_entity_poly.entity_id
_entity_poly.type
_entity_poly.pdbx_seq_one_letter_code
_entity_poly.pdbx_strand_id
1 'polypeptide(L)'
;MEKEKRISPVYLILCAAAAGLFALLAAFGGVHADEAYALALVRRSFADIWRISAAGENPPLYYYAAKLFSMPFGYGEYAVRLFSGVCCLLITAIGGWEITRFWGRKMGLTFMVLFPLYPFAMDRAAQPGVYALAALLVFLSALFAYRVWKSNMAGDWIGLGLAGICAAYCHNFALVSVVAVYALLFLCALVCRRKLLKGWLIAAAASAAAYIPWMKHFIRQMSALAGSDITARAAVDGAVTLLHAAGNVTFPLFFGAVLLLILLGVILRRQAVPLLAVGVCALTAGAGIAVSVLIKPVFRVEYLAPCAPLVAFLLAWGVCAIRREAVFGGVMGFLLVGFAGNLVYGFLPVSTAENQFDQAVAAEHGEAQAYVVLSDNGVHIQQILAYCCPELPIYAQDTLDDANPYDNIHPMEEFDGQDLDTILAVSDAGSRPISGFPRGFQADLIGTYQAEGDSFDLWLLQKQEAEEKAE
;
A
#
# COMPACT_ATOMS: atom_id res chain seq x y z
N MET A 1 -41.75 -11.58 -14.48
CA MET A 1 -40.74 -11.48 -15.55
C MET A 1 -39.71 -10.42 -15.15
N GLU A 2 -38.62 -10.85 -14.59
CA GLU A 2 -37.46 -10.02 -14.26
C GLU A 2 -36.83 -9.59 -15.59
N LYS A 3 -36.90 -8.28 -15.92
CA LYS A 3 -36.14 -7.75 -17.06
C LYS A 3 -34.68 -8.09 -16.79
N GLU A 4 -34.07 -8.97 -17.58
CA GLU A 4 -32.63 -9.14 -17.64
C GLU A 4 -32.02 -7.75 -17.67
N LYS A 5 -31.34 -7.38 -16.55
CA LYS A 5 -30.61 -6.12 -16.46
C LYS A 5 -29.38 -6.25 -17.34
N ARG A 6 -29.53 -6.02 -18.66
CA ARG A 6 -28.39 -5.91 -19.57
C ARG A 6 -27.39 -4.90 -18.98
N ILE A 7 -26.15 -5.35 -18.83
CA ILE A 7 -25.04 -4.50 -18.41
C ILE A 7 -24.96 -3.34 -19.40
N SER A 8 -25.01 -2.11 -18.91
CA SER A 8 -24.95 -0.93 -19.77
C SER A 8 -23.62 -0.87 -20.52
N PRO A 9 -23.57 -0.56 -21.82
CA PRO A 9 -22.32 -0.36 -22.55
C PRO A 9 -21.37 0.63 -21.86
N VAL A 10 -21.90 1.69 -21.26
CA VAL A 10 -21.11 2.67 -20.50
C VAL A 10 -20.36 2.03 -19.34
N TYR A 11 -20.98 1.06 -18.64
CA TYR A 11 -20.33 0.32 -17.57
C TYR A 11 -19.11 -0.47 -18.09
N LEU A 12 -19.27 -1.16 -19.20
CA LEU A 12 -18.17 -1.94 -19.82
C LEU A 12 -17.05 -1.03 -20.31
N ILE A 13 -17.39 0.13 -20.90
CA ILE A 13 -16.41 1.14 -21.32
C ILE A 13 -15.60 1.65 -20.14
N LEU A 14 -16.26 1.98 -19.02
CA LEU A 14 -15.55 2.46 -17.83
C LEU A 14 -14.68 1.38 -17.20
N CYS A 15 -15.13 0.11 -17.18
CA CYS A 15 -14.28 -1.01 -16.73
C CYS A 15 -13.06 -1.19 -17.65
N ALA A 16 -13.24 -1.12 -18.96
CA ALA A 16 -12.16 -1.23 -19.93
C ALA A 16 -11.17 -0.07 -19.81
N ALA A 17 -11.66 1.16 -19.63
CA ALA A 17 -10.82 2.33 -19.41
C ALA A 17 -10.00 2.21 -18.10
N ALA A 18 -10.63 1.76 -17.01
CA ALA A 18 -9.93 1.51 -15.75
C ALA A 18 -8.89 0.39 -15.88
N ALA A 19 -9.22 -0.70 -16.59
CA ALA A 19 -8.29 -1.79 -16.86
C ALA A 19 -7.07 -1.30 -17.67
N GLY A 20 -7.31 -0.51 -18.72
CA GLY A 20 -6.22 0.12 -19.51
C GLY A 20 -5.35 1.04 -18.68
N LEU A 21 -5.94 1.88 -17.82
CA LEU A 21 -5.21 2.76 -16.93
C LEU A 21 -4.32 1.96 -15.97
N PHE A 22 -4.87 0.97 -15.27
CA PHE A 22 -4.11 0.18 -14.29
C PHE A 22 -3.03 -0.68 -14.94
N ALA A 23 -3.28 -1.24 -16.14
CA ALA A 23 -2.26 -1.94 -16.90
C ALA A 23 -1.13 -1.01 -17.36
N LEU A 24 -1.47 0.23 -17.73
CA LEU A 24 -0.49 1.24 -18.07
C LEU A 24 0.36 1.63 -16.85
N LEU A 25 -0.28 1.92 -15.71
CA LEU A 25 0.43 2.28 -14.48
C LEU A 25 1.37 1.17 -14.00
N ALA A 26 0.98 -0.10 -14.14
CA ALA A 26 1.84 -1.25 -13.80
C ALA A 26 3.13 -1.34 -14.64
N ALA A 27 3.19 -0.65 -15.78
CA ALA A 27 4.36 -0.64 -16.65
C ALA A 27 5.38 0.48 -16.33
N PHE A 28 5.05 1.38 -15.41
CA PHE A 28 5.89 2.52 -15.05
C PHE A 28 6.46 2.41 -13.64
N GLY A 29 7.61 3.04 -13.46
CA GLY A 29 8.26 3.25 -12.17
C GLY A 29 9.46 2.34 -11.91
N GLY A 30 10.36 2.83 -11.07
CA GLY A 30 11.42 2.06 -10.46
C GLY A 30 10.90 1.10 -9.38
N VAL A 31 11.78 0.31 -8.82
CA VAL A 31 11.43 -0.67 -7.78
C VAL A 31 11.58 -0.02 -6.40
N HIS A 32 10.49 0.07 -5.66
CA HIS A 32 10.49 0.48 -4.25
C HIS A 32 10.94 -0.67 -3.34
N ALA A 33 11.39 -0.35 -2.13
CA ALA A 33 11.80 -1.37 -1.17
C ALA A 33 10.67 -2.35 -0.80
N ASP A 34 9.48 -1.85 -0.52
CA ASP A 34 8.29 -2.69 -0.26
C ASP A 34 7.95 -3.58 -1.46
N GLU A 35 8.16 -3.07 -2.69
CA GLU A 35 7.98 -3.82 -3.92
C GLU A 35 9.05 -4.89 -4.07
N ALA A 36 10.33 -4.54 -3.92
CA ALA A 36 11.45 -5.48 -3.96
C ALA A 36 11.22 -6.63 -2.98
N TYR A 37 10.81 -6.32 -1.75
CA TYR A 37 10.44 -7.31 -0.74
C TYR A 37 9.30 -8.21 -1.20
N ALA A 38 8.22 -7.63 -1.74
CA ALA A 38 7.07 -8.40 -2.22
C ALA A 38 7.45 -9.32 -3.39
N LEU A 39 8.25 -8.83 -4.34
CA LEU A 39 8.74 -9.58 -5.49
C LEU A 39 9.64 -10.75 -5.08
N ALA A 40 10.55 -10.52 -4.13
CA ALA A 40 11.41 -11.58 -3.59
C ALA A 40 10.55 -12.64 -2.89
N LEU A 41 9.61 -12.23 -2.05
CA LEU A 41 8.77 -13.15 -1.27
C LEU A 41 7.83 -13.99 -2.15
N VAL A 42 7.26 -13.40 -3.21
CA VAL A 42 6.42 -14.12 -4.19
C VAL A 42 7.18 -15.25 -4.90
N ARG A 43 8.50 -15.13 -5.06
CA ARG A 43 9.35 -16.18 -5.67
C ARG A 43 9.64 -17.35 -4.71
N ARG A 44 9.51 -17.15 -3.38
CA ARG A 44 9.77 -18.18 -2.35
C ARG A 44 8.69 -19.28 -2.32
N SER A 45 8.95 -20.40 -1.67
CA SER A 45 7.96 -21.45 -1.45
C SER A 45 6.80 -20.98 -0.58
N PHE A 46 5.63 -21.64 -0.64
CA PHE A 46 4.50 -21.29 0.24
C PHE A 46 4.85 -21.41 1.74
N ALA A 47 5.70 -22.36 2.10
CA ALA A 47 6.15 -22.52 3.48
C ALA A 47 7.08 -21.37 3.92
N ASP A 48 7.99 -20.93 3.04
CA ASP A 48 8.88 -19.80 3.30
C ASP A 48 8.09 -18.49 3.37
N ILE A 49 7.09 -18.27 2.50
CA ILE A 49 6.20 -17.11 2.59
C ILE A 49 5.57 -17.04 3.99
N TRP A 50 5.05 -18.18 4.52
CA TRP A 50 4.50 -18.19 5.89
C TRP A 50 5.55 -17.85 6.93
N ARG A 51 6.72 -18.49 6.87
CA ARG A 51 7.82 -18.34 7.84
C ARG A 51 8.34 -16.90 7.88
N ILE A 52 8.64 -16.33 6.71
CA ILE A 52 9.17 -14.98 6.56
C ILE A 52 8.11 -13.93 6.97
N SER A 53 6.86 -14.08 6.51
CA SER A 53 5.77 -13.19 6.94
C SER A 53 5.51 -13.25 8.45
N ALA A 54 5.68 -14.42 9.06
CA ALA A 54 5.53 -14.59 10.50
C ALA A 54 6.63 -13.88 11.30
N ALA A 55 7.82 -13.72 10.73
CA ALA A 55 8.92 -12.93 11.29
C ALA A 55 8.78 -11.42 10.98
N GLY A 56 8.27 -11.10 9.79
CA GLY A 56 8.12 -9.72 9.30
C GLY A 56 6.88 -9.00 9.83
N GLU A 57 6.48 -7.95 9.12
CA GLU A 57 5.44 -7.01 9.55
C GLU A 57 4.05 -7.34 9.01
N ASN A 58 3.96 -8.01 7.85
CA ASN A 58 2.71 -8.22 7.13
C ASN A 58 2.29 -9.69 7.09
N PRO A 59 0.98 -9.98 7.27
CA PRO A 59 0.42 -11.32 7.10
C PRO A 59 0.56 -11.84 5.66
N PRO A 60 0.51 -13.18 5.43
CA PRO A 60 0.98 -13.81 4.20
C PRO A 60 0.00 -13.77 3.01
N LEU A 61 -1.26 -13.40 3.20
CA LEU A 61 -2.30 -13.60 2.18
C LEU A 61 -2.01 -12.88 0.86
N TYR A 62 -1.50 -11.65 0.93
CA TYR A 62 -1.16 -10.91 -0.27
C TYR A 62 -0.13 -11.68 -1.12
N TYR A 63 0.94 -12.13 -0.49
CA TYR A 63 2.03 -12.83 -1.18
C TYR A 63 1.58 -14.16 -1.79
N TYR A 64 0.70 -14.89 -1.10
CA TYR A 64 0.06 -16.09 -1.67
C TYR A 64 -0.80 -15.77 -2.89
N ALA A 65 -1.64 -14.75 -2.79
CA ALA A 65 -2.53 -14.37 -3.89
C ALA A 65 -1.75 -13.83 -5.10
N ALA A 66 -0.76 -12.97 -4.86
CA ALA A 66 0.13 -12.45 -5.89
C ALA A 66 0.95 -13.55 -6.56
N LYS A 67 1.50 -14.51 -5.77
CA LYS A 67 2.20 -15.69 -6.29
C LYS A 67 1.31 -16.52 -7.22
N LEU A 68 0.10 -16.88 -6.77
CA LEU A 68 -0.84 -17.66 -7.57
C LEU A 68 -1.25 -16.94 -8.87
N PHE A 69 -1.47 -15.61 -8.79
CA PHE A 69 -1.79 -14.80 -9.95
C PHE A 69 -0.64 -14.73 -10.94
N SER A 70 0.59 -14.51 -10.45
CA SER A 70 1.77 -14.31 -11.29
C SER A 70 2.35 -15.62 -11.85
N MET A 71 1.97 -16.78 -11.31
CA MET A 71 2.49 -18.09 -11.68
C MET A 71 2.46 -18.38 -13.20
N PRO A 72 1.36 -18.05 -13.95
CA PRO A 72 1.31 -18.28 -15.39
C PRO A 72 2.15 -17.30 -16.22
N PHE A 73 2.51 -16.14 -15.65
CA PHE A 73 3.16 -15.02 -16.36
C PHE A 73 4.64 -14.87 -15.98
N GLY A 74 5.16 -15.75 -15.12
CA GLY A 74 6.43 -15.52 -14.43
C GLY A 74 6.27 -14.54 -13.27
N TYR A 75 7.27 -14.46 -12.39
CA TYR A 75 7.25 -13.62 -11.19
C TYR A 75 7.97 -12.28 -11.43
N GLY A 76 7.82 -11.71 -12.65
CA GLY A 76 8.37 -10.40 -12.98
C GLY A 76 7.54 -9.25 -12.39
N GLU A 77 8.14 -8.08 -12.30
CA GLU A 77 7.54 -6.87 -11.74
C GLU A 77 6.15 -6.57 -12.32
N TYR A 78 6.07 -6.53 -13.64
CA TYR A 78 4.81 -6.22 -14.33
C TYR A 78 3.68 -7.19 -13.94
N ALA A 79 3.96 -8.50 -13.81
CA ALA A 79 2.95 -9.48 -13.44
C ALA A 79 2.44 -9.27 -12.02
N VAL A 80 3.33 -8.95 -11.07
CA VAL A 80 2.96 -8.73 -9.68
C VAL A 80 2.28 -7.36 -9.49
N ARG A 81 2.75 -6.30 -10.20
CA ARG A 81 2.08 -4.99 -10.27
C ARG A 81 0.66 -5.11 -10.84
N LEU A 82 0.50 -5.91 -11.91
CA LEU A 82 -0.80 -6.14 -12.54
C LEU A 82 -1.81 -6.79 -11.57
N PHE A 83 -1.36 -7.61 -10.60
CA PHE A 83 -2.24 -8.13 -9.56
C PHE A 83 -2.86 -7.02 -8.72
N SER A 84 -2.07 -6.01 -8.31
CA SER A 84 -2.58 -4.82 -7.61
C SER A 84 -3.56 -4.04 -8.48
N GLY A 85 -3.25 -3.86 -9.77
CA GLY A 85 -4.15 -3.25 -10.75
C GLY A 85 -5.48 -4.01 -10.90
N VAL A 86 -5.45 -5.34 -10.90
CA VAL A 86 -6.67 -6.19 -10.93
C VAL A 86 -7.50 -6.00 -9.65
N CYS A 87 -6.89 -5.89 -8.48
CA CYS A 87 -7.61 -5.57 -7.23
C CYS A 87 -8.36 -4.23 -7.35
N CYS A 88 -7.70 -3.18 -7.86
CA CYS A 88 -8.31 -1.87 -8.09
C CYS A 88 -9.42 -1.92 -9.17
N LEU A 89 -9.24 -2.71 -10.22
CA LEU A 89 -10.28 -2.95 -11.22
C LEU A 89 -11.51 -3.65 -10.62
N LEU A 90 -11.30 -4.63 -9.75
CA LEU A 90 -12.39 -5.31 -9.05
C LEU A 90 -13.15 -4.35 -8.12
N ILE A 91 -12.47 -3.45 -7.42
CA ILE A 91 -13.13 -2.39 -6.63
C ILE A 91 -13.98 -1.52 -7.54
N THR A 92 -13.46 -1.10 -8.70
CA THR A 92 -14.18 -0.27 -9.69
C THR A 92 -15.43 -0.99 -10.19
N ALA A 93 -15.29 -2.24 -10.61
CA ALA A 93 -16.37 -3.01 -11.22
C ALA A 93 -17.44 -3.41 -10.19
N ILE A 94 -17.04 -4.04 -9.08
CA ILE A 94 -17.98 -4.47 -8.03
C ILE A 94 -18.62 -3.26 -7.37
N GLY A 95 -17.82 -2.23 -7.07
CA GLY A 95 -18.32 -0.98 -6.48
C GLY A 95 -19.31 -0.29 -7.40
N GLY A 96 -18.98 -0.10 -8.67
CA GLY A 96 -19.87 0.47 -9.67
C GLY A 96 -21.21 -0.28 -9.77
N TRP A 97 -21.15 -1.62 -9.77
CA TRP A 97 -22.34 -2.47 -9.82
C TRP A 97 -23.22 -2.36 -8.57
N GLU A 98 -22.64 -2.58 -7.38
CA GLU A 98 -23.40 -2.59 -6.12
C GLU A 98 -23.89 -1.18 -5.75
N ILE A 99 -23.08 -0.14 -5.99
CA ILE A 99 -23.49 1.25 -5.76
C ILE A 99 -24.62 1.64 -6.71
N THR A 100 -24.56 1.22 -8.00
CA THR A 100 -25.67 1.43 -8.95
C THR A 100 -26.94 0.76 -8.44
N ARG A 101 -26.84 -0.46 -7.94
CA ARG A 101 -27.95 -1.24 -7.43
C ARG A 101 -28.65 -0.60 -6.23
N PHE A 102 -27.87 -0.01 -5.31
CA PHE A 102 -28.38 0.52 -4.04
C PHE A 102 -28.74 2.00 -4.10
N TRP A 103 -27.99 2.81 -4.86
CA TRP A 103 -28.12 4.28 -4.85
C TRP A 103 -28.33 4.88 -6.24
N GLY A 104 -28.47 4.06 -7.27
CA GLY A 104 -28.80 4.47 -8.62
C GLY A 104 -27.59 4.69 -9.53
N ARG A 105 -27.91 4.71 -10.83
CA ARG A 105 -26.91 4.71 -11.92
C ARG A 105 -25.93 5.90 -11.84
N LYS A 106 -26.44 7.12 -11.57
CA LYS A 106 -25.59 8.31 -11.46
C LYS A 106 -24.46 8.11 -10.44
N MET A 107 -24.83 7.61 -9.25
CA MET A 107 -23.87 7.36 -8.17
C MET A 107 -22.83 6.29 -8.53
N GLY A 108 -23.28 5.15 -9.09
CA GLY A 108 -22.35 4.08 -9.48
C GLY A 108 -21.38 4.49 -10.57
N LEU A 109 -21.85 5.20 -11.61
CA LEU A 109 -20.99 5.69 -12.68
C LEU A 109 -20.02 6.77 -12.17
N THR A 110 -20.47 7.66 -11.28
CA THR A 110 -19.59 8.65 -10.65
C THR A 110 -18.47 7.98 -9.86
N PHE A 111 -18.78 6.93 -9.08
CA PHE A 111 -17.77 6.15 -8.36
C PHE A 111 -16.77 5.49 -9.33
N MET A 112 -17.26 4.87 -10.41
CA MET A 112 -16.42 4.21 -11.42
C MET A 112 -15.47 5.17 -12.15
N VAL A 113 -15.83 6.45 -12.25
CA VAL A 113 -14.94 7.48 -12.82
C VAL A 113 -13.96 7.98 -11.78
N LEU A 114 -14.42 8.27 -10.54
CA LEU A 114 -13.58 8.91 -9.53
C LEU A 114 -12.59 7.95 -8.89
N PHE A 115 -12.97 6.68 -8.60
CA PHE A 115 -12.09 5.76 -7.90
C PHE A 115 -10.80 5.43 -8.68
N PRO A 116 -10.83 5.06 -9.99
CA PRO A 116 -9.59 4.78 -10.73
C PRO A 116 -8.64 5.97 -10.85
N LEU A 117 -9.19 7.18 -10.83
CA LEU A 117 -8.41 8.43 -10.92
C LEU A 117 -8.05 9.01 -9.54
N TYR A 118 -8.55 8.41 -8.46
CA TYR A 118 -8.19 8.82 -7.12
C TYR A 118 -6.70 8.53 -6.89
N PRO A 119 -5.89 9.53 -6.46
CA PRO A 119 -4.44 9.41 -6.40
C PRO A 119 -3.96 8.15 -5.72
N PHE A 120 -4.59 7.81 -4.61
CA PHE A 120 -4.27 6.62 -3.84
C PHE A 120 -4.52 5.31 -4.60
N ALA A 121 -5.58 5.24 -5.42
CA ALA A 121 -5.86 4.06 -6.23
C ALA A 121 -4.85 3.91 -7.38
N MET A 122 -4.40 5.02 -7.97
CA MET A 122 -3.38 5.01 -9.02
C MET A 122 -2.03 4.54 -8.47
N ASP A 123 -1.62 5.11 -7.34
CA ASP A 123 -0.37 4.76 -6.68
C ASP A 123 -0.34 3.27 -6.26
N ARG A 124 -1.37 2.80 -5.56
CA ARG A 124 -1.44 1.39 -5.12
C ARG A 124 -1.67 0.38 -6.26
N ALA A 125 -2.18 0.80 -7.40
CA ALA A 125 -2.29 -0.04 -8.59
C ALA A 125 -0.97 -0.17 -9.35
N ALA A 126 -0.10 0.83 -9.25
CA ALA A 126 1.21 0.85 -9.88
C ALA A 126 2.26 0.04 -9.12
N GLN A 127 2.08 -0.16 -7.81
CA GLN A 127 3.06 -0.78 -6.93
C GLN A 127 2.55 -2.14 -6.41
N PRO A 128 3.37 -3.19 -6.43
CA PRO A 128 3.09 -4.43 -5.72
C PRO A 128 3.12 -4.15 -4.22
N GLY A 129 2.09 -4.59 -3.53
CA GLY A 129 2.03 -4.43 -2.09
C GLY A 129 0.68 -4.84 -1.53
N VAL A 130 0.64 -5.06 -0.25
CA VAL A 130 -0.54 -5.56 0.47
C VAL A 130 -1.78 -4.65 0.35
N TYR A 131 -1.58 -3.37 0.03
CA TYR A 131 -2.59 -2.32 0.16
C TYR A 131 -3.76 -2.42 -0.83
N ALA A 132 -3.51 -2.76 -2.10
CA ALA A 132 -4.57 -2.88 -3.11
C ALA A 132 -5.55 -4.02 -2.77
N LEU A 133 -5.01 -5.18 -2.37
CA LEU A 133 -5.83 -6.31 -1.92
C LEU A 133 -6.55 -6.00 -0.60
N ALA A 134 -5.87 -5.36 0.35
CA ALA A 134 -6.47 -4.92 1.61
C ALA A 134 -7.65 -3.98 1.39
N ALA A 135 -7.50 -3.00 0.48
CA ALA A 135 -8.57 -2.07 0.10
C ALA A 135 -9.77 -2.79 -0.53
N LEU A 136 -9.54 -3.76 -1.42
CA LEU A 136 -10.59 -4.59 -2.00
C LEU A 136 -11.35 -5.36 -0.90
N LEU A 137 -10.64 -6.02 0.00
CA LEU A 137 -11.24 -6.86 1.04
C LEU A 137 -12.01 -6.06 2.09
N VAL A 138 -11.51 -4.89 2.51
CA VAL A 138 -12.23 -3.99 3.41
C VAL A 138 -13.47 -3.41 2.72
N PHE A 139 -13.36 -3.02 1.45
CA PHE A 139 -14.50 -2.55 0.67
C PHE A 139 -15.58 -3.63 0.52
N LEU A 140 -15.19 -4.87 0.20
CA LEU A 140 -16.12 -6.01 0.16
C LEU A 140 -16.76 -6.26 1.52
N SER A 141 -16.01 -6.17 2.62
CA SER A 141 -16.56 -6.29 3.97
C SER A 141 -17.62 -5.24 4.25
N ALA A 142 -17.37 -3.97 3.88
CA ALA A 142 -18.36 -2.90 4.03
C ALA A 142 -19.61 -3.12 3.16
N LEU A 143 -19.43 -3.58 1.90
CA LEU A 143 -20.55 -3.92 1.01
C LEU A 143 -21.37 -5.09 1.56
N PHE A 144 -20.74 -6.16 2.02
CA PHE A 144 -21.45 -7.29 2.63
C PHE A 144 -22.14 -6.91 3.94
N ALA A 145 -21.53 -6.06 4.78
CA ALA A 145 -22.17 -5.53 5.97
C ALA A 145 -23.45 -4.75 5.62
N TYR A 146 -23.41 -3.94 4.55
CA TYR A 146 -24.59 -3.23 4.06
C TYR A 146 -25.65 -4.19 3.48
N ARG A 147 -25.24 -5.24 2.75
CA ARG A 147 -26.16 -6.29 2.23
C ARG A 147 -26.80 -7.07 3.36
N VAL A 148 -26.05 -7.46 4.39
CA VAL A 148 -26.56 -8.05 5.64
C VAL A 148 -27.61 -7.14 6.27
N TRP A 149 -27.33 -5.84 6.36
CA TRP A 149 -28.28 -4.86 6.88
C TRP A 149 -29.58 -4.83 6.08
N LYS A 150 -29.53 -5.00 4.76
CA LYS A 150 -30.70 -4.98 3.88
C LYS A 150 -31.47 -6.30 3.86
N SER A 151 -30.77 -7.43 3.66
CA SER A 151 -31.37 -8.71 3.32
C SER A 151 -31.35 -9.73 4.46
N ASN A 152 -30.34 -9.66 5.35
CA ASN A 152 -30.07 -10.67 6.38
C ASN A 152 -29.92 -12.10 5.82
N MET A 153 -29.43 -12.25 4.60
CA MET A 153 -29.24 -13.57 3.97
C MET A 153 -27.96 -14.24 4.45
N ALA A 154 -27.97 -15.57 4.58
CA ALA A 154 -26.81 -16.33 5.03
C ALA A 154 -25.57 -16.12 4.12
N GLY A 155 -25.78 -16.02 2.80
CA GLY A 155 -24.68 -15.73 1.86
C GLY A 155 -23.98 -14.40 2.10
N ASP A 156 -24.73 -13.37 2.54
CA ASP A 156 -24.13 -12.06 2.86
C ASP A 156 -23.31 -12.11 4.17
N TRP A 157 -23.74 -12.92 5.15
CA TRP A 157 -22.96 -13.18 6.37
C TRP A 157 -21.67 -13.96 6.08
N ILE A 158 -21.74 -14.97 5.21
CA ILE A 158 -20.57 -15.73 4.76
C ILE A 158 -19.61 -14.78 4.02
N GLY A 159 -20.13 -13.96 3.09
CA GLY A 159 -19.32 -12.99 2.36
C GLY A 159 -18.62 -11.99 3.29
N LEU A 160 -19.32 -11.47 4.32
CA LEU A 160 -18.75 -10.60 5.35
C LEU A 160 -17.63 -11.32 6.12
N GLY A 161 -17.87 -12.55 6.55
CA GLY A 161 -16.87 -13.36 7.28
C GLY A 161 -15.62 -13.64 6.43
N LEU A 162 -15.81 -14.10 5.19
CA LEU A 162 -14.69 -14.40 4.29
C LEU A 162 -13.88 -13.14 3.93
N ALA A 163 -14.54 -12.05 3.53
CA ALA A 163 -13.85 -10.81 3.23
C ALA A 163 -13.11 -10.27 4.46
N GLY A 164 -13.73 -10.36 5.63
CA GLY A 164 -13.12 -9.90 6.88
C GLY A 164 -11.90 -10.70 7.30
N ILE A 165 -11.96 -12.02 7.26
CA ILE A 165 -10.81 -12.86 7.63
C ILE A 165 -9.69 -12.74 6.59
N CYS A 166 -10.00 -12.67 5.30
CA CYS A 166 -9.01 -12.43 4.27
C CYS A 166 -8.33 -11.06 4.46
N ALA A 167 -9.07 -10.02 4.82
CA ALA A 167 -8.50 -8.71 5.13
C ALA A 167 -7.53 -8.77 6.31
N ALA A 168 -7.89 -9.51 7.37
CA ALA A 168 -7.04 -9.71 8.55
C ALA A 168 -5.74 -10.45 8.23
N TYR A 169 -5.78 -11.44 7.33
CA TYR A 169 -4.59 -12.14 6.83
C TYR A 169 -3.82 -11.39 5.74
N CYS A 170 -4.35 -10.25 5.26
CA CYS A 170 -3.69 -9.42 4.27
C CYS A 170 -2.84 -8.32 4.90
N HIS A 171 -3.40 -7.57 5.88
CA HIS A 171 -2.73 -6.42 6.48
C HIS A 171 -3.31 -6.08 7.85
N ASN A 172 -2.45 -5.70 8.80
CA ASN A 172 -2.85 -5.40 10.17
C ASN A 172 -3.87 -4.24 10.25
N PHE A 173 -3.72 -3.17 9.46
CA PHE A 173 -4.70 -2.08 9.42
C PHE A 173 -5.99 -2.44 8.65
N ALA A 174 -5.94 -3.42 7.75
CA ALA A 174 -7.17 -3.98 7.18
C ALA A 174 -7.98 -4.75 8.24
N LEU A 175 -7.31 -5.47 9.14
CA LEU A 175 -7.97 -6.07 10.33
C LEU A 175 -8.67 -4.98 11.17
N VAL A 176 -7.98 -3.87 11.48
CA VAL A 176 -8.56 -2.75 12.23
C VAL A 176 -9.79 -2.18 11.52
N SER A 177 -9.71 -1.97 10.20
CA SER A 177 -10.83 -1.47 9.39
C SER A 177 -12.02 -2.43 9.40
N VAL A 178 -11.80 -3.73 9.31
CA VAL A 178 -12.86 -4.74 9.39
C VAL A 178 -13.47 -4.80 10.78
N VAL A 179 -12.65 -4.71 11.83
CA VAL A 179 -13.17 -4.62 13.22
C VAL A 179 -14.07 -3.39 13.36
N ALA A 180 -13.71 -2.24 12.76
CA ALA A 180 -14.57 -1.06 12.74
C ALA A 180 -15.89 -1.32 11.99
N VAL A 181 -15.87 -2.02 10.85
CA VAL A 181 -17.09 -2.43 10.11
C VAL A 181 -17.99 -3.31 11.00
N TYR A 182 -17.42 -4.33 11.65
CA TYR A 182 -18.18 -5.21 12.56
C TYR A 182 -18.74 -4.45 13.77
N ALA A 183 -17.95 -3.57 14.38
CA ALA A 183 -18.38 -2.77 15.54
C ALA A 183 -19.54 -1.84 15.17
N LEU A 184 -19.45 -1.13 14.06
CA LEU A 184 -20.53 -0.24 13.61
C LEU A 184 -21.79 -1.03 13.22
N LEU A 185 -21.64 -2.19 12.54
CA LEU A 185 -22.78 -3.06 12.27
C LEU A 185 -23.42 -3.58 13.55
N PHE A 186 -22.61 -3.96 14.57
CA PHE A 186 -23.11 -4.38 15.88
C PHE A 186 -23.92 -3.27 16.55
N LEU A 187 -23.37 -2.06 16.64
CA LEU A 187 -24.06 -0.93 17.27
C LEU A 187 -25.38 -0.61 16.57
N CYS A 188 -25.37 -0.57 15.23
CA CYS A 188 -26.59 -0.38 14.45
C CYS A 188 -27.60 -1.51 14.68
N ALA A 189 -27.14 -2.77 14.73
CA ALA A 189 -28.00 -3.92 14.99
C ALA A 189 -28.60 -3.89 16.39
N LEU A 190 -27.81 -3.54 17.40
CA LEU A 190 -28.22 -3.46 18.80
C LEU A 190 -29.35 -2.42 19.00
N VAL A 191 -29.21 -1.26 18.36
CA VAL A 191 -30.17 -0.17 18.49
C VAL A 191 -31.40 -0.36 17.60
N CYS A 192 -31.21 -0.74 16.33
CA CYS A 192 -32.28 -0.66 15.32
C CYS A 192 -32.78 -2.04 14.85
N ARG A 193 -31.97 -3.11 14.88
CA ARG A 193 -32.30 -4.41 14.25
C ARG A 193 -31.74 -5.60 15.02
N ARG A 194 -32.16 -5.83 16.26
CA ARG A 194 -31.65 -6.89 17.16
C ARG A 194 -31.65 -8.31 16.55
N LYS A 195 -32.52 -8.57 15.58
CA LYS A 195 -32.54 -9.86 14.85
C LYS A 195 -31.25 -10.18 14.10
N LEU A 196 -30.41 -9.18 13.80
CA LEU A 196 -29.10 -9.37 13.17
C LEU A 196 -28.02 -9.83 14.14
N LEU A 197 -28.22 -9.66 15.47
CA LEU A 197 -27.20 -9.95 16.49
C LEU A 197 -26.78 -11.42 16.49
N LYS A 198 -27.70 -12.37 16.23
CA LYS A 198 -27.34 -13.79 16.15
C LYS A 198 -26.38 -14.06 14.98
N GLY A 199 -26.70 -13.53 13.78
CA GLY A 199 -25.83 -13.67 12.61
C GLY A 199 -24.48 -12.96 12.82
N TRP A 200 -24.52 -11.77 13.44
CA TRP A 200 -23.31 -11.03 13.79
C TRP A 200 -22.40 -11.85 14.72
N LEU A 201 -22.95 -12.43 15.79
CA LEU A 201 -22.17 -13.23 16.75
C LEU A 201 -21.52 -14.44 16.07
N ILE A 202 -22.29 -15.15 15.22
CA ILE A 202 -21.77 -16.31 14.49
C ILE A 202 -20.64 -15.88 13.52
N ALA A 203 -20.83 -14.84 12.75
CA ALA A 203 -19.84 -14.35 11.81
C ALA A 203 -18.57 -13.85 12.53
N ALA A 204 -18.72 -13.08 13.61
CA ALA A 204 -17.61 -12.57 14.41
C ALA A 204 -16.84 -13.72 15.09
N ALA A 205 -17.53 -14.68 15.71
CA ALA A 205 -16.90 -15.83 16.33
C ALA A 205 -16.16 -16.71 15.32
N ALA A 206 -16.76 -16.96 14.15
CA ALA A 206 -16.12 -17.72 13.07
C ALA A 206 -14.87 -17.00 12.54
N SER A 207 -14.94 -15.68 12.32
CA SER A 207 -13.78 -14.88 11.89
C SER A 207 -12.68 -14.87 12.94
N ALA A 208 -13.01 -14.70 14.22
CA ALA A 208 -12.05 -14.76 15.31
C ALA A 208 -11.39 -16.14 15.43
N ALA A 209 -12.16 -17.21 15.34
CA ALA A 209 -11.63 -18.58 15.35
C ALA A 209 -10.70 -18.86 14.17
N ALA A 210 -11.04 -18.37 12.96
CA ALA A 210 -10.21 -18.52 11.79
C ALA A 210 -8.90 -17.70 11.86
N TYR A 211 -8.84 -16.66 12.70
CA TYR A 211 -7.63 -15.85 12.93
C TYR A 211 -6.69 -16.43 14.00
N ILE A 212 -7.14 -17.41 14.81
CA ILE A 212 -6.33 -18.03 15.90
C ILE A 212 -4.95 -18.48 15.42
N PRO A 213 -4.79 -19.15 14.24
CA PRO A 213 -3.47 -19.59 13.79
C PRO A 213 -2.45 -18.45 13.63
N TRP A 214 -2.92 -17.24 13.29
CA TRP A 214 -2.05 -16.07 13.12
C TRP A 214 -1.87 -15.24 14.40
N MET A 215 -2.72 -15.42 15.39
CA MET A 215 -2.76 -14.60 16.62
C MET A 215 -1.41 -14.53 17.33
N LYS A 216 -0.67 -15.64 17.39
CA LYS A 216 0.68 -15.68 17.99
C LYS A 216 1.63 -14.73 17.30
N HIS A 217 1.62 -14.71 15.96
CA HIS A 217 2.50 -13.86 15.16
C HIS A 217 2.09 -12.40 15.28
N PHE A 218 0.79 -12.11 15.24
CA PHE A 218 0.26 -10.77 15.46
C PHE A 218 0.68 -10.20 16.83
N ILE A 219 0.56 -10.98 17.92
CA ILE A 219 0.99 -10.54 19.26
C ILE A 219 2.50 -10.26 19.25
N ARG A 220 3.32 -11.11 18.61
CA ARG A 220 4.77 -10.89 18.52
C ARG A 220 5.09 -9.59 17.77
N GLN A 221 4.45 -9.35 16.62
CA GLN A 221 4.59 -8.13 15.85
C GLN A 221 4.22 -6.88 16.68
N MET A 222 3.12 -6.93 17.42
CA MET A 222 2.71 -5.84 18.33
C MET A 222 3.68 -5.66 19.50
N SER A 223 4.23 -6.74 20.05
CA SER A 223 5.21 -6.67 21.15
C SER A 223 6.56 -6.09 20.70
N ALA A 224 6.99 -6.37 19.49
CA ALA A 224 8.20 -5.78 18.91
C ALA A 224 8.07 -4.26 18.68
N LEU A 225 6.84 -3.77 18.57
CA LEU A 225 6.57 -2.32 18.51
C LEU A 225 6.61 -1.66 19.89
N ALA A 226 6.44 -2.41 21.00
CA ALA A 226 6.48 -1.85 22.35
C ALA A 226 7.95 -1.68 22.81
N GLY A 227 8.30 -0.53 23.37
CA GLY A 227 9.63 -0.31 23.99
C GLY A 227 10.47 0.80 23.36
N SER A 228 9.94 1.61 22.47
CA SER A 228 10.60 2.78 21.93
C SER A 228 10.13 4.08 22.61
N ASP A 229 11.00 5.09 22.70
CA ASP A 229 10.69 6.38 23.29
C ASP A 229 9.50 7.07 22.61
N ILE A 230 8.46 7.35 23.39
CA ILE A 230 7.24 8.05 22.95
C ILE A 230 7.54 9.55 22.96
N THR A 231 7.51 10.19 21.81
CA THR A 231 7.63 11.64 21.71
C THR A 231 6.29 12.30 21.36
N ALA A 232 6.04 13.50 21.94
CA ALA A 232 4.87 14.33 21.60
C ALA A 232 4.82 14.68 20.09
N ARG A 233 5.94 14.59 19.40
CA ARG A 233 6.08 14.75 17.95
C ARG A 233 5.23 13.74 17.16
N ALA A 234 5.11 12.50 17.63
CA ALA A 234 4.35 11.44 17.00
C ALA A 234 2.84 11.77 16.81
N ALA A 235 2.25 12.53 17.73
CA ALA A 235 0.84 12.95 17.63
C ALA A 235 0.65 14.03 16.55
N VAL A 236 1.62 14.95 16.43
CA VAL A 236 1.61 15.98 15.38
C VAL A 236 1.87 15.36 14.01
N ASP A 237 2.84 14.46 13.92
CA ASP A 237 3.16 13.74 12.69
C ASP A 237 1.99 12.86 12.24
N GLY A 238 1.28 12.22 13.18
CA GLY A 238 0.03 11.50 12.90
C GLY A 238 -1.09 12.38 12.35
N ALA A 239 -1.25 13.61 12.87
CA ALA A 239 -2.23 14.56 12.37
C ALA A 239 -1.85 15.11 10.98
N VAL A 240 -0.56 15.42 10.77
CA VAL A 240 -0.03 15.83 9.45
C VAL A 240 -0.17 14.67 8.45
N THR A 241 0.13 13.44 8.87
CA THR A 241 -0.08 12.22 8.09
C THR A 241 -1.53 12.06 7.67
N LEU A 242 -2.50 12.31 8.57
CA LEU A 242 -3.93 12.30 8.21
C LEU A 242 -4.30 13.35 7.17
N LEU A 243 -3.73 14.53 7.25
CA LEU A 243 -3.94 15.59 6.26
C LEU A 243 -3.36 15.18 4.88
N HIS A 244 -2.23 14.50 4.85
CA HIS A 244 -1.64 13.97 3.63
C HIS A 244 -2.39 12.73 3.11
N ALA A 245 -2.85 11.83 3.99
CA ALA A 245 -3.58 10.60 3.64
C ALA A 245 -4.88 10.84 2.90
N ALA A 246 -5.61 11.88 3.28
CA ALA A 246 -6.88 12.18 2.61
C ALA A 246 -6.67 12.60 1.15
N GLY A 247 -5.42 12.79 0.69
CA GLY A 247 -5.20 13.26 -0.65
C GLY A 247 -3.99 12.73 -1.38
N ASN A 248 -2.86 12.52 -0.76
CA ASN A 248 -1.58 12.50 -1.49
C ASN A 248 -1.59 13.58 -2.63
N VAL A 249 -2.10 14.78 -2.28
CA VAL A 249 -2.48 15.80 -3.26
C VAL A 249 -1.44 16.89 -3.21
N THR A 250 -0.73 17.05 -4.29
CA THR A 250 0.25 18.11 -4.52
C THR A 250 -0.35 19.53 -4.29
N PHE A 251 -1.69 19.61 -4.25
CA PHE A 251 -2.40 20.89 -4.15
C PHE A 251 -3.33 20.97 -2.93
N PRO A 252 -2.94 21.65 -1.83
CA PRO A 252 -3.73 21.75 -0.60
C PRO A 252 -5.15 22.30 -0.79
N LEU A 253 -5.34 23.24 -1.71
CA LEU A 253 -6.66 23.81 -2.03
C LEU A 253 -7.59 22.79 -2.68
N PHE A 254 -7.06 21.93 -3.55
CA PHE A 254 -7.81 20.83 -4.15
C PHE A 254 -8.27 19.82 -3.09
N PHE A 255 -7.37 19.48 -2.18
CA PHE A 255 -7.69 18.64 -1.03
C PHE A 255 -8.82 19.22 -0.16
N GLY A 256 -8.73 20.52 0.19
CA GLY A 256 -9.79 21.19 0.92
C GLY A 256 -11.14 21.14 0.20
N ALA A 257 -11.16 21.26 -1.13
CA ALA A 257 -12.37 21.13 -1.94
C ALA A 257 -12.94 19.71 -1.91
N VAL A 258 -12.10 18.67 -1.95
CA VAL A 258 -12.51 17.26 -1.83
C VAL A 258 -13.16 17.01 -0.47
N LEU A 259 -12.52 17.44 0.61
CA LEU A 259 -13.07 17.31 1.97
C LEU A 259 -14.41 18.07 2.13
N LEU A 260 -14.50 19.27 1.58
CA LEU A 260 -15.73 20.05 1.60
C LEU A 260 -16.87 19.33 0.85
N LEU A 261 -16.59 18.73 -0.31
CA LEU A 261 -17.60 17.96 -1.05
C LEU A 261 -18.08 16.74 -0.27
N ILE A 262 -17.19 16.02 0.40
CA ILE A 262 -17.55 14.89 1.27
C ILE A 262 -18.44 15.39 2.42
N LEU A 263 -18.02 16.42 3.12
CA LEU A 263 -18.76 17.00 4.25
C LEU A 263 -20.15 17.48 3.84
N LEU A 264 -20.25 18.23 2.75
CA LEU A 264 -21.52 18.70 2.20
C LEU A 264 -22.43 17.52 1.83
N GLY A 265 -21.89 16.47 1.20
CA GLY A 265 -22.65 15.26 0.86
C GLY A 265 -23.23 14.57 2.08
N VAL A 266 -22.47 14.44 3.15
CA VAL A 266 -22.90 13.85 4.42
C VAL A 266 -24.02 14.69 5.05
N ILE A 267 -23.83 16.01 5.11
CA ILE A 267 -24.80 16.93 5.75
C ILE A 267 -26.09 17.04 4.94
N LEU A 268 -26.00 17.23 3.61
CA LEU A 268 -27.16 17.52 2.77
C LEU A 268 -28.07 16.31 2.55
N ARG A 269 -27.51 15.09 2.48
CA ARG A 269 -28.30 13.89 2.23
C ARG A 269 -28.81 13.19 3.48
N ARG A 270 -28.33 13.51 4.67
CA ARG A 270 -28.76 13.01 5.99
C ARG A 270 -29.06 11.50 6.05
N GLN A 271 -28.23 10.68 5.39
CA GLN A 271 -28.37 9.23 5.43
C GLN A 271 -27.28 8.62 6.33
N ALA A 272 -27.59 7.48 6.96
CA ALA A 272 -26.67 6.84 7.89
C ALA A 272 -25.43 6.23 7.19
N VAL A 273 -25.56 5.77 5.94
CA VAL A 273 -24.51 5.04 5.23
C VAL A 273 -23.20 5.83 5.07
N PRO A 274 -23.22 7.08 4.59
CA PRO A 274 -21.97 7.86 4.52
C PRO A 274 -21.38 8.14 5.91
N LEU A 275 -22.22 8.33 6.94
CA LEU A 275 -21.73 8.47 8.32
C LEU A 275 -21.02 7.19 8.80
N LEU A 276 -21.53 6.01 8.46
CA LEU A 276 -20.89 4.75 8.78
C LEU A 276 -19.57 4.58 8.01
N ALA A 277 -19.50 4.98 6.73
CA ALA A 277 -18.25 4.98 5.98
C ALA A 277 -17.22 5.94 6.59
N VAL A 278 -17.62 7.16 6.98
CA VAL A 278 -16.76 8.07 7.76
C VAL A 278 -16.34 7.42 9.07
N GLY A 279 -17.26 6.73 9.76
CA GLY A 279 -16.99 6.03 11.02
C GLY A 279 -15.91 4.95 10.87
N VAL A 280 -15.94 4.15 9.79
CA VAL A 280 -14.89 3.16 9.52
C VAL A 280 -13.54 3.85 9.32
N CYS A 281 -13.48 4.88 8.47
CA CYS A 281 -12.25 5.62 8.22
C CYS A 281 -11.70 6.28 9.52
N ALA A 282 -12.57 6.90 10.30
CA ALA A 282 -12.21 7.57 11.55
C ALA A 282 -11.72 6.59 12.63
N LEU A 283 -12.40 5.44 12.78
CA LEU A 283 -11.97 4.42 13.73
C LEU A 283 -10.63 3.78 13.32
N THR A 284 -10.41 3.55 12.01
CA THR A 284 -9.14 3.03 11.50
C THR A 284 -8.01 4.03 11.75
N ALA A 285 -8.20 5.29 11.39
CA ALA A 285 -7.24 6.36 11.63
C ALA A 285 -6.98 6.57 13.13
N GLY A 286 -8.05 6.64 13.92
CA GLY A 286 -7.97 6.82 15.37
C GLY A 286 -7.21 5.69 16.07
N ALA A 287 -7.40 4.43 15.63
CA ALA A 287 -6.63 3.30 16.14
C ALA A 287 -5.14 3.43 15.76
N GLY A 288 -4.82 3.83 14.51
CA GLY A 288 -3.44 4.07 14.09
C GLY A 288 -2.75 5.17 14.89
N ILE A 289 -3.44 6.28 15.11
CA ILE A 289 -2.95 7.38 15.96
C ILE A 289 -2.77 6.91 17.41
N ALA A 290 -3.74 6.17 17.95
CA ALA A 290 -3.66 5.66 19.30
C ALA A 290 -2.45 4.73 19.49
N VAL A 291 -2.18 3.83 18.54
CA VAL A 291 -0.98 2.99 18.54
C VAL A 291 0.28 3.85 18.47
N SER A 292 0.30 4.88 17.60
CA SER A 292 1.46 5.76 17.45
C SER A 292 1.75 6.59 18.69
N VAL A 293 0.72 7.01 19.41
CA VAL A 293 0.86 7.83 20.63
C VAL A 293 1.17 6.96 21.85
N LEU A 294 0.56 5.75 21.93
CA LEU A 294 0.64 4.92 23.15
C LEU A 294 1.75 3.88 23.12
N ILE A 295 2.22 3.49 21.93
CA ILE A 295 3.16 2.36 21.76
C ILE A 295 4.44 2.83 21.05
N LYS A 296 4.33 3.24 19.76
CA LYS A 296 5.46 3.68 18.94
C LYS A 296 4.96 4.54 17.77
N PRO A 297 5.68 5.58 17.33
CA PRO A 297 5.32 6.39 16.16
C PRO A 297 5.49 5.59 14.87
N VAL A 298 4.49 4.77 14.55
CA VAL A 298 4.49 3.88 13.38
C VAL A 298 3.41 4.22 12.36
N PHE A 299 2.55 5.21 12.63
CA PHE A 299 1.42 5.51 11.75
C PHE A 299 1.90 6.21 10.48
N ARG A 300 1.72 5.53 9.35
CA ARG A 300 1.99 6.01 8.01
C ARG A 300 0.69 6.22 7.22
N VAL A 301 0.75 7.08 6.20
CA VAL A 301 -0.40 7.37 5.29
C VAL A 301 -0.92 6.09 4.64
N GLU A 302 -0.03 5.22 4.24
CA GLU A 302 -0.31 3.95 3.55
C GLU A 302 -1.23 3.04 4.37
N TYR A 303 -1.21 3.15 5.69
CA TYR A 303 -2.06 2.35 6.58
C TYR A 303 -3.55 2.70 6.49
N LEU A 304 -3.89 3.84 5.88
CA LEU A 304 -5.27 4.19 5.53
C LEU A 304 -5.70 3.71 4.13
N ALA A 305 -4.79 3.11 3.37
CA ALA A 305 -5.07 2.51 2.07
C ALA A 305 -6.33 1.62 2.05
N PRO A 306 -6.56 0.76 3.05
CA PRO A 306 -7.76 -0.06 3.08
C PRO A 306 -9.07 0.74 3.04
N CYS A 307 -9.05 2.00 3.48
CA CYS A 307 -10.22 2.89 3.48
C CYS A 307 -10.40 3.68 2.17
N ALA A 308 -9.45 3.67 1.24
CA ALA A 308 -9.50 4.47 0.02
C ALA A 308 -10.79 4.30 -0.82
N PRO A 309 -11.34 3.09 -1.01
CA PRO A 309 -12.60 2.92 -1.71
C PRO A 309 -13.80 3.55 -0.99
N LEU A 310 -13.77 3.60 0.35
CA LEU A 310 -14.80 4.26 1.15
C LEU A 310 -14.71 5.78 1.01
N VAL A 311 -13.51 6.34 0.93
CA VAL A 311 -13.28 7.78 0.65
C VAL A 311 -13.78 8.14 -0.75
N ALA A 312 -13.46 7.32 -1.76
CA ALA A 312 -13.99 7.53 -3.12
C ALA A 312 -15.52 7.42 -3.18
N PHE A 313 -16.12 6.49 -2.43
CA PHE A 313 -17.57 6.41 -2.26
C PHE A 313 -18.15 7.67 -1.63
N LEU A 314 -17.53 8.21 -0.58
CA LEU A 314 -17.94 9.45 0.08
C LEU A 314 -17.84 10.66 -0.85
N LEU A 315 -16.79 10.72 -1.66
CA LEU A 315 -16.62 11.77 -2.68
C LEU A 315 -17.71 11.68 -3.74
N ALA A 316 -17.98 10.47 -4.28
CA ALA A 316 -19.06 10.25 -5.22
C ALA A 316 -20.43 10.61 -4.59
N TRP A 317 -20.60 10.33 -3.31
CA TRP A 317 -21.80 10.70 -2.55
C TRP A 317 -21.98 12.23 -2.49
N GLY A 318 -20.92 12.97 -2.18
CA GLY A 318 -20.90 14.43 -2.14
C GLY A 318 -21.20 15.05 -3.49
N VAL A 319 -20.51 14.61 -4.52
CA VAL A 319 -20.71 15.11 -5.91
C VAL A 319 -22.14 14.84 -6.37
N CYS A 320 -22.67 13.65 -6.12
CA CYS A 320 -24.06 13.31 -6.48
C CYS A 320 -25.13 14.00 -5.63
N ALA A 321 -24.78 14.72 -4.57
CA ALA A 321 -25.71 15.59 -3.84
C ALA A 321 -26.06 16.85 -4.65
N ILE A 322 -25.25 17.22 -5.62
CA ILE A 322 -25.44 18.37 -6.52
C ILE A 322 -26.59 18.06 -7.49
N ARG A 323 -27.65 18.88 -7.41
CA ARG A 323 -28.87 18.69 -8.21
C ARG A 323 -28.79 19.33 -9.60
N ARG A 324 -28.06 20.46 -9.71
CA ARG A 324 -27.93 21.21 -10.99
C ARG A 324 -26.87 20.53 -11.85
N GLU A 325 -27.27 20.02 -13.03
CA GLU A 325 -26.39 19.25 -13.91
C GLU A 325 -25.15 20.06 -14.37
N ALA A 326 -25.31 21.36 -14.65
CA ALA A 326 -24.18 22.23 -15.02
C ALA A 326 -23.14 22.33 -13.88
N VAL A 327 -23.61 22.46 -12.62
CA VAL A 327 -22.72 22.51 -11.44
C VAL A 327 -22.09 21.14 -11.20
N PHE A 328 -22.84 20.05 -11.36
CA PHE A 328 -22.32 18.69 -11.29
C PHE A 328 -21.19 18.47 -12.32
N GLY A 329 -21.43 18.85 -13.59
CA GLY A 329 -20.44 18.76 -14.65
C GLY A 329 -19.18 19.59 -14.37
N GLY A 330 -19.36 20.83 -13.87
CA GLY A 330 -18.24 21.71 -13.48
C GLY A 330 -17.40 21.11 -12.35
N VAL A 331 -18.04 20.57 -11.31
CA VAL A 331 -17.35 19.91 -10.17
C VAL A 331 -16.65 18.63 -10.63
N MET A 332 -17.28 17.82 -11.47
CA MET A 332 -16.62 16.64 -12.04
C MET A 332 -15.41 17.04 -12.88
N GLY A 333 -15.52 18.04 -13.74
CA GLY A 333 -14.38 18.56 -14.52
C GLY A 333 -13.24 19.05 -13.63
N PHE A 334 -13.56 19.81 -12.57
CA PHE A 334 -12.56 20.26 -11.59
C PHE A 334 -11.85 19.08 -10.90
N LEU A 335 -12.58 18.05 -10.47
CA LEU A 335 -11.98 16.85 -9.86
C LEU A 335 -11.09 16.08 -10.84
N LEU A 336 -11.54 15.91 -12.08
CA LEU A 336 -10.77 15.22 -13.12
C LEU A 336 -9.46 15.97 -13.45
N VAL A 337 -9.51 17.28 -13.58
CA VAL A 337 -8.32 18.12 -13.80
C VAL A 337 -7.37 18.03 -12.60
N GLY A 338 -7.89 18.09 -11.37
CA GLY A 338 -7.08 17.98 -10.17
C GLY A 338 -6.41 16.60 -10.04
N PHE A 339 -7.11 15.52 -10.34
CA PHE A 339 -6.54 14.18 -10.33
C PHE A 339 -5.52 13.98 -11.46
N ALA A 340 -5.78 14.51 -12.66
CA ALA A 340 -4.81 14.50 -13.74
C ALA A 340 -3.56 15.32 -13.39
N GLY A 341 -3.74 16.48 -12.73
CA GLY A 341 -2.63 17.27 -12.20
C GLY A 341 -1.79 16.49 -11.19
N ASN A 342 -2.43 15.76 -10.28
CA ASN A 342 -1.71 14.92 -9.32
C ASN A 342 -0.94 13.78 -10.01
N LEU A 343 -1.48 13.17 -11.06
CA LEU A 343 -0.76 12.17 -11.86
C LEU A 343 0.53 12.78 -12.46
N VAL A 344 0.42 13.96 -13.07
CA VAL A 344 1.53 14.61 -13.80
C VAL A 344 2.59 15.19 -12.84
N TYR A 345 2.16 15.82 -11.75
CA TYR A 345 3.06 16.56 -10.85
C TYR A 345 3.40 15.83 -9.55
N GLY A 346 2.64 14.80 -9.20
CA GLY A 346 2.87 14.01 -8.01
C GLY A 346 3.45 12.63 -8.35
N PHE A 347 2.72 11.81 -9.09
CA PHE A 347 3.09 10.42 -9.36
C PHE A 347 4.28 10.27 -10.32
N LEU A 348 4.19 10.86 -11.53
CA LEU A 348 5.22 10.65 -12.57
C LEU A 348 6.63 11.11 -12.18
N PRO A 349 6.84 12.27 -11.50
CA PRO A 349 8.18 12.68 -11.11
C PRO A 349 8.84 11.73 -10.10
N VAL A 350 8.10 11.26 -9.11
CA VAL A 350 8.60 10.31 -8.10
C VAL A 350 9.00 9.00 -8.77
N SER A 351 8.11 8.42 -9.56
CA SER A 351 8.36 7.19 -10.31
C SER A 351 9.57 7.30 -11.27
N THR A 352 9.80 8.50 -11.85
CA THR A 352 10.97 8.74 -12.71
C THR A 352 12.26 8.84 -11.92
N ALA A 353 12.24 9.47 -10.75
CA ALA A 353 13.42 9.61 -9.90
C ALA A 353 13.92 8.25 -9.38
N GLU A 354 13.00 7.39 -8.93
CA GLU A 354 13.30 6.02 -8.49
C GLU A 354 13.89 5.17 -9.62
N ASN A 355 13.34 5.28 -10.82
CA ASN A 355 13.87 4.57 -11.99
C ASN A 355 15.31 5.03 -12.36
N GLN A 356 15.72 6.26 -12.04
CA GLN A 356 17.10 6.73 -12.24
C GLN A 356 18.10 6.04 -11.31
N PHE A 357 17.72 5.79 -10.05
CA PHE A 357 18.56 5.03 -9.12
C PHE A 357 18.78 3.59 -9.61
N ASP A 358 17.70 2.89 -9.96
CA ASP A 358 17.76 1.51 -10.48
C ASP A 358 18.63 1.42 -11.74
N GLN A 359 18.50 2.40 -12.66
CA GLN A 359 19.31 2.47 -13.88
C GLN A 359 20.79 2.72 -13.58
N ALA A 360 21.11 3.58 -12.61
CA ALA A 360 22.48 3.84 -12.21
C ALA A 360 23.12 2.58 -11.59
N VAL A 361 22.42 1.91 -10.69
CA VAL A 361 22.87 0.63 -10.12
C VAL A 361 23.10 -0.41 -11.22
N ALA A 362 22.19 -0.55 -12.17
CA ALA A 362 22.31 -1.50 -13.26
C ALA A 362 23.47 -1.17 -14.22
N ALA A 363 23.78 0.11 -14.42
CA ALA A 363 24.90 0.54 -15.29
C ALA A 363 26.27 0.19 -14.70
N GLU A 364 26.42 0.35 -13.40
CA GLU A 364 27.70 0.13 -12.70
C GLU A 364 27.86 -1.32 -12.18
N HIS A 365 26.78 -2.10 -12.20
CA HIS A 365 26.76 -3.48 -11.67
C HIS A 365 27.84 -4.38 -12.30
N GLY A 366 28.15 -4.22 -13.59
CA GLY A 366 29.07 -5.09 -14.32
C GLY A 366 30.54 -5.03 -13.85
N GLU A 367 30.91 -3.97 -13.11
CA GLU A 367 32.29 -3.79 -12.58
C GLU A 367 32.37 -4.14 -11.09
N ALA A 368 31.22 -4.20 -10.38
CA ALA A 368 31.18 -4.45 -8.95
C ALA A 368 31.32 -5.93 -8.59
N GLN A 369 32.05 -6.21 -7.51
CA GLN A 369 32.18 -7.54 -6.91
C GLN A 369 31.33 -7.68 -5.63
N ALA A 370 30.96 -6.56 -5.01
CA ALA A 370 30.11 -6.50 -3.83
C ALA A 370 29.44 -5.13 -3.71
N TYR A 371 28.35 -5.06 -2.92
CA TYR A 371 27.73 -3.82 -2.48
C TYR A 371 27.94 -3.62 -0.98
N VAL A 372 28.11 -2.37 -0.57
CA VAL A 372 28.18 -1.98 0.85
C VAL A 372 27.19 -0.85 1.11
N VAL A 373 26.31 -1.05 2.07
CA VAL A 373 25.27 -0.08 2.44
C VAL A 373 25.62 0.55 3.79
N LEU A 374 25.91 1.86 3.77
CA LEU A 374 26.38 2.67 4.90
C LEU A 374 25.38 3.76 5.27
N SER A 375 24.12 3.52 5.08
CA SER A 375 23.04 4.46 5.38
C SER A 375 22.32 4.05 6.66
N ASP A 376 21.90 5.02 7.48
CA ASP A 376 21.02 4.80 8.63
C ASP A 376 19.62 4.29 8.20
N ASN A 377 19.20 4.60 6.95
CA ASN A 377 18.01 4.06 6.31
C ASN A 377 18.32 2.85 5.38
N GLY A 378 19.41 2.17 5.65
CA GLY A 378 20.00 1.14 4.78
C GLY A 378 19.10 -0.06 4.48
N VAL A 379 18.13 -0.38 5.35
CA VAL A 379 17.21 -1.53 5.15
C VAL A 379 16.43 -1.42 3.83
N HIS A 380 15.99 -0.23 3.45
CA HIS A 380 15.26 -0.02 2.20
C HIS A 380 16.17 -0.19 0.98
N ILE A 381 17.35 0.42 1.02
CA ILE A 381 18.31 0.39 -0.09
C ILE A 381 18.85 -1.04 -0.32
N GLN A 382 19.18 -1.77 0.74
CA GLN A 382 19.65 -3.15 0.60
C GLN A 382 18.61 -4.07 -0.06
N GLN A 383 17.30 -3.84 0.16
CA GLN A 383 16.24 -4.59 -0.49
C GLN A 383 16.19 -4.32 -1.99
N ILE A 384 16.30 -3.04 -2.39
CA ILE A 384 16.33 -2.64 -3.80
C ILE A 384 17.57 -3.25 -4.48
N LEU A 385 18.75 -3.11 -3.87
CA LEU A 385 19.99 -3.68 -4.39
C LEU A 385 19.92 -5.21 -4.51
N ALA A 386 19.42 -5.90 -3.48
CA ALA A 386 19.30 -7.36 -3.49
C ALA A 386 18.34 -7.87 -4.55
N TYR A 387 17.34 -7.08 -4.89
CA TYR A 387 16.42 -7.39 -5.98
C TYR A 387 17.06 -7.13 -7.34
N CYS A 388 17.70 -5.97 -7.54
CA CYS A 388 18.32 -5.58 -8.81
C CYS A 388 19.57 -6.40 -9.11
N CYS A 389 20.34 -6.80 -8.09
CA CYS A 389 21.63 -7.46 -8.22
C CYS A 389 21.70 -8.73 -7.35
N PRO A 390 20.89 -9.77 -7.65
CA PRO A 390 20.76 -10.94 -6.79
C PRO A 390 22.02 -11.82 -6.74
N GLU A 391 22.98 -11.61 -7.66
CA GLU A 391 24.19 -12.42 -7.79
C GLU A 391 25.36 -11.87 -6.97
N LEU A 392 25.28 -10.61 -6.50
CA LEU A 392 26.34 -9.99 -5.72
C LEU A 392 26.01 -9.97 -4.23
N PRO A 393 27.00 -10.18 -3.35
CA PRO A 393 26.82 -10.02 -1.91
C PRO A 393 26.61 -8.54 -1.55
N ILE A 394 25.71 -8.30 -0.62
CA ILE A 394 25.40 -6.97 -0.08
C ILE A 394 25.70 -7.00 1.42
N TYR A 395 26.56 -6.11 1.87
CA TYR A 395 26.94 -5.99 3.26
C TYR A 395 26.28 -4.74 3.86
N ALA A 396 25.53 -4.91 4.95
CA ALA A 396 24.83 -3.82 5.61
C ALA A 396 24.93 -3.90 7.12
N GLN A 397 24.80 -2.75 7.81
CA GLN A 397 24.86 -2.68 9.26
C GLN A 397 23.59 -3.29 9.90
N ASP A 398 22.43 -2.96 9.36
CA ASP A 398 21.14 -3.50 9.79
C ASP A 398 20.62 -4.50 8.76
N THR A 399 20.37 -5.72 9.17
CA THR A 399 19.78 -6.77 8.33
C THR A 399 18.35 -7.10 8.78
N LEU A 400 17.57 -7.70 7.89
CA LEU A 400 16.17 -8.09 8.18
C LEU A 400 16.03 -9.36 9.01
N ASP A 401 17.12 -9.98 9.45
CA ASP A 401 17.17 -11.24 10.20
C ASP A 401 16.27 -12.33 9.59
N ASP A 402 15.41 -12.96 10.44
CA ASP A 402 14.46 -14.02 10.01
C ASP A 402 13.37 -13.55 9.04
N ALA A 403 13.17 -12.24 8.91
CA ALA A 403 12.21 -11.65 7.96
C ALA A 403 12.82 -11.39 6.58
N ASN A 404 14.10 -11.69 6.39
CA ASN A 404 14.81 -11.46 5.14
C ASN A 404 14.38 -12.46 4.06
N PRO A 405 13.84 -12.01 2.91
CA PRO A 405 13.54 -12.87 1.77
C PRO A 405 14.73 -13.09 0.82
N TYR A 406 15.87 -12.44 1.07
CA TYR A 406 17.07 -12.48 0.22
C TYR A 406 18.16 -13.36 0.83
N ASP A 407 18.91 -14.04 -0.03
CA ASP A 407 20.01 -14.91 0.38
C ASP A 407 21.38 -14.22 0.27
N ASN A 408 21.43 -13.02 -0.34
CA ASN A 408 22.66 -12.28 -0.65
C ASN A 408 22.89 -11.05 0.24
N ILE A 409 22.06 -10.83 1.27
CA ILE A 409 22.26 -9.76 2.26
C ILE A 409 22.98 -10.37 3.47
N HIS A 410 24.14 -9.80 3.81
CA HIS A 410 25.02 -10.24 4.88
C HIS A 410 25.26 -9.10 5.90
N PRO A 411 25.50 -9.43 7.19
CA PRO A 411 25.92 -8.44 8.18
C PRO A 411 27.25 -7.80 7.78
N MET A 412 27.41 -6.51 8.08
CA MET A 412 28.65 -5.78 7.80
C MET A 412 29.89 -6.37 8.49
N GLU A 413 29.70 -7.11 9.59
CA GLU A 413 30.74 -7.82 10.34
C GLU A 413 31.38 -8.95 9.54
N GLU A 414 30.68 -9.49 8.52
CA GLU A 414 31.18 -10.54 7.62
C GLU A 414 31.94 -9.98 6.42
N PHE A 415 32.00 -8.64 6.28
CA PHE A 415 32.65 -8.01 5.15
C PHE A 415 34.18 -8.13 5.25
N ASP A 416 34.78 -8.83 4.28
CA ASP A 416 36.23 -8.87 4.07
C ASP A 416 36.56 -8.31 2.67
N GLY A 417 37.06 -7.08 2.65
CA GLY A 417 37.43 -6.39 1.39
C GLY A 417 38.81 -6.73 0.85
N GLN A 418 39.53 -7.68 1.46
CA GLN A 418 40.94 -7.94 1.08
C GLN A 418 41.09 -8.50 -0.34
N ASP A 419 40.14 -9.33 -0.76
CA ASP A 419 40.16 -9.99 -2.07
C ASP A 419 39.29 -9.29 -3.14
N LEU A 420 38.72 -8.11 -2.81
CA LEU A 420 37.86 -7.35 -3.72
C LEU A 420 38.65 -6.20 -4.36
N ASP A 421 38.46 -6.00 -5.65
CA ASP A 421 39.11 -4.93 -6.43
C ASP A 421 38.15 -3.76 -6.66
N THR A 422 36.85 -4.04 -6.83
CA THR A 422 35.80 -3.03 -7.11
C THR A 422 34.56 -3.27 -6.27
N ILE A 423 34.11 -2.25 -5.56
CA ILE A 423 32.95 -2.28 -4.68
C ILE A 423 32.08 -1.07 -4.99
N LEU A 424 30.77 -1.26 -5.01
CA LEU A 424 29.82 -0.16 -5.01
C LEU A 424 29.33 0.10 -3.58
N ALA A 425 29.40 1.36 -3.15
CA ALA A 425 28.90 1.76 -1.85
C ALA A 425 27.75 2.75 -1.99
N VAL A 426 26.76 2.61 -1.12
CA VAL A 426 25.65 3.55 -0.99
C VAL A 426 25.67 4.17 0.40
N SER A 427 25.63 5.50 0.46
CA SER A 427 25.58 6.27 1.71
C SER A 427 24.53 7.34 1.65
N ASP A 428 24.16 7.92 2.80
CA ASP A 428 23.30 9.10 2.82
C ASP A 428 23.99 10.28 2.10
N ALA A 429 23.21 11.09 1.39
CA ALA A 429 23.74 12.18 0.57
C ALA A 429 24.57 13.18 1.40
N GLY A 430 25.79 13.48 0.92
CA GLY A 430 26.73 14.36 1.58
C GLY A 430 27.54 13.72 2.73
N SER A 431 27.30 12.47 3.07
CA SER A 431 28.15 11.71 3.97
C SER A 431 29.32 11.10 3.22
N ARG A 432 30.56 11.36 3.67
CA ARG A 432 31.73 10.69 3.08
C ARG A 432 31.88 9.29 3.70
N PRO A 433 31.85 8.22 2.89
CA PRO A 433 31.94 6.84 3.40
C PRO A 433 33.29 6.50 4.06
N ILE A 434 34.29 7.38 4.00
CA ILE A 434 35.70 7.11 4.26
C ILE A 434 36.03 6.67 5.71
N SER A 435 35.16 6.88 6.68
CA SER A 435 35.48 6.52 8.09
C SER A 435 35.24 5.05 8.46
N GLY A 436 34.62 4.23 7.59
CA GLY A 436 34.29 2.83 7.83
C GLY A 436 34.86 1.83 6.83
N PHE A 437 35.57 2.29 5.79
CA PHE A 437 36.06 1.41 4.74
C PHE A 437 37.44 0.76 5.04
N PRO A 438 37.67 -0.44 4.49
CA PRO A 438 39.01 -1.03 4.49
C PRO A 438 40.03 -0.05 3.89
N ARG A 439 41.20 0.07 4.50
CA ARG A 439 42.30 0.91 3.98
C ARG A 439 42.74 0.38 2.63
N GLY A 440 42.92 1.28 1.65
CA GLY A 440 43.46 0.93 0.34
C GLY A 440 42.47 1.04 -0.83
N PHE A 441 41.29 1.60 -0.60
CA PHE A 441 40.34 1.92 -1.69
C PHE A 441 40.30 3.43 -1.96
N GLN A 442 40.26 3.77 -3.26
CA GLN A 442 39.89 5.11 -3.73
C GLN A 442 38.39 5.15 -3.94
N ALA A 443 37.73 6.21 -3.52
CA ALA A 443 36.28 6.38 -3.64
C ALA A 443 35.97 7.51 -4.63
N ASP A 444 35.27 7.19 -5.69
CA ASP A 444 34.80 8.14 -6.69
C ASP A 444 33.27 8.21 -6.66
N LEU A 445 32.70 9.42 -6.49
CA LEU A 445 31.27 9.63 -6.49
C LEU A 445 30.71 9.51 -7.90
N ILE A 446 29.83 8.52 -8.12
CA ILE A 446 29.11 8.33 -9.39
C ILE A 446 27.99 9.36 -9.51
N GLY A 447 27.23 9.56 -8.46
CA GLY A 447 26.13 10.53 -8.45
C GLY A 447 25.31 10.47 -7.17
N THR A 448 24.41 11.45 -7.04
CA THR A 448 23.41 11.50 -5.97
C THR A 448 22.04 11.22 -6.58
N TYR A 449 21.34 10.25 -6.02
CA TYR A 449 20.05 9.76 -6.49
C TYR A 449 18.99 9.84 -5.40
N GLN A 450 17.73 9.89 -5.81
CA GLN A 450 16.60 9.83 -4.88
C GLN A 450 15.98 8.43 -4.92
N ALA A 451 15.78 7.84 -3.75
CA ALA A 451 15.04 6.61 -3.55
C ALA A 451 14.28 6.68 -2.21
N GLU A 452 13.04 6.18 -2.17
CA GLU A 452 12.18 6.15 -0.97
C GLU A 452 11.93 7.53 -0.31
N GLY A 453 12.09 8.62 -1.06
CA GLY A 453 11.98 10.00 -0.55
C GLY A 453 13.25 10.56 0.08
N ASP A 454 14.30 9.78 0.22
CA ASP A 454 15.61 10.18 0.70
C ASP A 454 16.61 10.33 -0.46
N SER A 455 17.72 11.00 -0.19
CA SER A 455 18.80 11.20 -1.16
C SER A 455 20.01 10.36 -0.77
N PHE A 456 20.56 9.61 -1.70
CA PHE A 456 21.68 8.69 -1.51
C PHE A 456 22.81 9.01 -2.50
N ASP A 457 24.04 8.89 -2.02
CA ASP A 457 25.25 8.97 -2.84
C ASP A 457 25.69 7.56 -3.21
N LEU A 458 25.87 7.32 -4.51
CA LEU A 458 26.41 6.08 -5.05
C LEU A 458 27.90 6.29 -5.35
N TRP A 459 28.74 5.44 -4.80
CA TRP A 459 30.18 5.52 -4.88
C TRP A 459 30.77 4.27 -5.54
N LEU A 460 31.76 4.49 -6.41
CA LEU A 460 32.65 3.44 -6.92
C LEU A 460 33.91 3.42 -6.07
N LEU A 461 34.22 2.29 -5.50
CA LEU A 461 35.42 2.07 -4.70
C LEU A 461 36.34 1.11 -5.47
N GLN A 462 37.50 1.59 -5.82
CA GLN A 462 38.53 0.81 -6.51
C GLN A 462 39.77 0.65 -5.61
N LYS A 463 40.27 -0.57 -5.54
CA LYS A 463 41.49 -0.87 -4.78
C LYS A 463 42.68 -0.11 -5.36
N GLN A 464 43.37 0.65 -4.53
CA GLN A 464 44.63 1.28 -4.94
C GLN A 464 45.70 0.18 -5.11
N GLU A 465 46.26 0.09 -6.30
CA GLU A 465 47.52 -0.69 -6.47
C GLU A 465 48.54 -0.14 -5.49
N ALA A 466 49.09 -1.01 -4.65
CA ALA A 466 50.19 -0.62 -3.79
C ALA A 466 51.32 -0.08 -4.67
N GLU A 467 51.60 1.25 -4.58
CA GLU A 467 52.82 1.77 -5.20
C GLU A 467 53.98 0.90 -4.70
N GLU A 468 54.49 0.03 -5.59
CA GLU A 468 55.79 -0.61 -5.38
C GLU A 468 56.78 0.52 -5.17
N LYS A 469 57.18 0.73 -3.93
CA LYS A 469 58.31 1.59 -3.62
C LYS A 469 59.53 0.98 -4.30
N ALA A 470 59.80 1.48 -5.52
CA ALA A 470 61.10 1.29 -6.12
C ALA A 470 62.13 1.92 -5.16
N GLU A 471 62.88 1.04 -4.47
CA GLU A 471 64.14 1.37 -3.83
C GLU A 471 65.24 1.70 -4.86
#